data_1c1f53c4ffe46ca998e93e9f9711c26e
#
_entry.id   1c1f53c4ffe46ca998e93e9f9711c26e
#
_cell.length_a   1.000
_cell.length_b   1.000
_cell.length_c   1.000
_cell.angle_alpha   90.00
_cell.angle_beta   90.00
_cell.angle_gamma   90.00
#
_symmetry.space_group_name_H-M   'P 1'
#
loop_
_entity.id
_entity.type
_entity.pdbx_description
1 polymer ?
#
loop_
_entity_poly.entity_id
_entity_poly.type
_entity_poly.pdbx_seq_one_letter_code
_entity_poly.pdbx_strand_id
1 'polypeptide(L)'
;MLYLKVTQLTKSYTSKVLVDHVDFTISKXQKIALVAKNGAGKTTLLKLLMKEVDVSDGAIERREGVRVXYLSQDPGMPRAGINVNDAQTVREFLFDFDTLQHREQEVEMNIAINKLCIKPYLDQKIXSLSGXEKKRVALTKVLMXDPEMLILDEPTNHLDLDMIERLERYLKSHRITLLMVTHDRYFLERVCTHIFELNRGKIIVFPGNYSYYLESKAIREENERIEVHKLKQLYRKELSRIKRAPSGRQTKSDSRATRFDAINDRYDTLKDVVFNEQAKLTLSVGARPLGGKILKLKHIKKTFXTKTILADFSHEFCHNERIGIIXKNGVGKSTFVRMILEEEPVDSXTIQTGETVVFXHYQQKEVHFPEDKRVTDIVHDRHLLEQFLFPPNQQHVFAENLSGGEKRRLHLLTILQNNPNFLILDEPTNDLDLVTIGVLEDFLMGYKGCLIVISHDRFFMDKITDHLFIFEXEGAVKDYRXTYSEYKEEFTEKSDKKTEKSEKKLPATGKDRGDSISAKSKLSYMEKRELDQLIKDIHVLEKKRDEINRLFERSDIPYDDIRTLSEELXIIVRQLEQKEYRWFELSDREM
;
A
#
# COMPACT_ATOMS: atom_id res chain seq x y z
N MET A 1 -13.11 14.18 -18.86
CA MET A 1 -13.04 13.33 -20.07
C MET A 1 -12.98 11.88 -19.62
N LEU A 2 -13.92 11.05 -20.11
CA LEU A 2 -14.10 9.66 -19.68
C LEU A 2 -13.16 8.73 -20.46
N TYR A 3 -12.43 7.86 -19.77
CA TYR A 3 -11.52 6.86 -20.37
C TYR A 3 -12.11 5.45 -20.35
N LEU A 4 -12.82 5.12 -19.27
CA LEU A 4 -13.39 3.79 -19.11
C LEU A 4 -14.73 3.89 -18.38
N LYS A 5 -15.73 3.14 -18.88
CA LYS A 5 -17.05 3.02 -18.29
C LYS A 5 -17.38 1.53 -18.12
N VAL A 6 -17.81 1.18 -16.95
CA VAL A 6 -18.26 -0.17 -16.60
C VAL A 6 -19.75 -0.08 -16.26
N THR A 7 -20.55 -0.93 -16.87
CA THR A 7 -22.00 -0.94 -16.70
C THR A 7 -22.49 -2.34 -16.37
N GLN A 8 -23.13 -2.50 -15.21
CA GLN A 8 -23.78 -3.73 -14.71
C GLN A 8 -22.85 -4.96 -14.80
N LEU A 9 -21.57 -4.76 -14.52
CA LEU A 9 -20.55 -5.80 -14.64
C LEU A 9 -20.79 -6.91 -13.62
N THR A 10 -20.89 -8.14 -14.09
CA THR A 10 -21.04 -9.33 -13.25
C THR A 10 -20.00 -10.39 -13.64
N LYS A 11 -19.38 -11.00 -12.63
CA LYS A 11 -18.47 -12.14 -12.82
C LYS A 11 -18.61 -13.14 -11.67
N SER A 12 -18.89 -14.38 -12.04
CA SER A 12 -18.94 -15.50 -11.11
C SER A 12 -18.03 -16.65 -11.57
N TYR A 13 -17.54 -17.41 -10.62
CA TYR A 13 -16.87 -18.67 -10.84
C TYR A 13 -17.58 -19.75 -10.04
N THR A 14 -18.11 -20.76 -10.73
CA THR A 14 -18.88 -21.85 -10.13
C THR A 14 -19.95 -21.35 -9.13
N SER A 15 -19.67 -21.35 -7.84
CA SER A 15 -20.61 -20.98 -6.78
C SER A 15 -20.34 -19.61 -6.14
N LYS A 16 -19.23 -18.94 -6.52
CA LYS A 16 -18.85 -17.66 -5.90
C LYS A 16 -18.99 -16.49 -6.87
N VAL A 17 -19.83 -15.54 -6.52
CA VAL A 17 -19.94 -14.26 -7.24
C VAL A 17 -18.83 -13.35 -6.73
N LEU A 18 -17.92 -12.94 -7.61
CA LEU A 18 -16.82 -12.03 -7.28
C LEU A 18 -17.18 -10.56 -7.52
N VAL A 19 -17.93 -10.30 -8.59
CA VAL A 19 -18.40 -8.95 -8.97
C VAL A 19 -19.88 -9.08 -9.33
N ASP A 20 -20.73 -8.22 -8.76
CA ASP A 20 -22.18 -8.32 -8.82
C ASP A 20 -22.82 -6.99 -9.23
N HIS A 21 -23.20 -6.86 -10.51
CA HIS A 21 -23.87 -5.69 -11.10
C HIS A 21 -23.16 -4.37 -10.74
N VAL A 22 -21.88 -4.30 -11.03
CA VAL A 22 -21.04 -3.16 -10.64
C VAL A 22 -21.04 -2.08 -11.73
N ASP A 23 -21.25 -0.83 -11.32
CA ASP A 23 -21.18 0.36 -12.16
C ASP A 23 -20.10 1.33 -11.64
N PHE A 24 -19.19 1.75 -12.51
CA PHE A 24 -18.25 2.83 -12.21
C PHE A 24 -17.65 3.41 -13.48
N THR A 25 -17.03 4.57 -13.32
CA THR A 25 -16.35 5.26 -14.42
C THR A 25 -14.95 5.69 -13.98
N ILE A 26 -14.03 5.74 -14.95
CA ILE A 26 -12.68 6.27 -14.76
C ILE A 26 -12.47 7.43 -15.74
N SER A 27 -12.20 8.61 -15.19
CA SER A 27 -11.94 9.85 -15.94
C SER A 27 -10.46 10.17 -16.02
N LYS A 28 -10.14 10.99 -16.97
CA LYS A 28 -8.78 11.48 -17.13
C LYS A 28 -8.31 12.20 -15.85
N UNK A 29 -7.00 11.74 -15.48
CA UNK A 29 -6.44 12.29 -14.40
C UNK A 29 -6.76 11.74 -13.09
N GLN A 30 -7.71 10.86 -13.00
CA GLN A 30 -8.01 10.22 -11.71
C GLN A 30 -6.93 9.22 -11.32
N LYS A 31 -6.57 9.21 -10.05
CA LYS A 31 -5.65 8.22 -9.47
C LYS A 31 -6.45 7.40 -8.46
N ILE A 32 -6.82 6.19 -8.86
CA ILE A 32 -7.78 5.32 -8.16
C ILE A 32 -7.03 4.14 -7.54
N ALA A 33 -7.24 3.89 -6.26
CA ALA A 33 -6.83 2.65 -5.61
C ALA A 33 -8.03 1.72 -5.44
N LEU A 34 -7.87 0.46 -5.83
CA LEU A 34 -8.85 -0.59 -5.58
C LEU A 34 -8.44 -1.36 -4.31
N VAL A 35 -9.26 -1.24 -3.29
CA VAL A 35 -9.05 -1.86 -1.98
C VAL A 35 -10.08 -2.97 -1.77
N ALA A 36 -9.67 -4.13 -1.29
CA ALA A 36 -10.57 -5.23 -0.93
C ALA A 36 -9.83 -6.28 -0.11
N LYS A 37 -10.59 -7.13 0.58
CA LYS A 37 -10.05 -8.32 1.25
C LYS A 37 -9.38 -9.25 0.22
N ASN A 38 -8.42 -10.06 0.67
CA ASN A 38 -7.81 -11.06 -0.18
C ASN A 38 -8.88 -12.08 -0.65
N GLY A 39 -8.80 -12.51 -1.90
CA GLY A 39 -9.78 -13.41 -2.50
C GLY A 39 -11.13 -12.76 -2.86
N ALA A 40 -11.26 -11.44 -2.75
CA ALA A 40 -12.49 -10.71 -3.09
C ALA A 40 -12.65 -10.45 -4.61
N GLY A 41 -11.60 -10.74 -5.42
CA GLY A 41 -11.68 -10.58 -6.87
C GLY A 41 -10.94 -9.36 -7.45
N LYS A 42 -10.00 -8.73 -6.71
CA LYS A 42 -9.22 -7.58 -7.19
C LYS A 42 -8.56 -7.85 -8.55
N THR A 43 -7.70 -8.86 -8.59
CA THR A 43 -6.97 -9.26 -9.82
C THR A 43 -7.92 -9.69 -10.93
N THR A 44 -9.03 -10.37 -10.59
CA THR A 44 -10.07 -10.73 -11.56
C THR A 44 -10.70 -9.49 -12.19
N LEU A 45 -11.02 -8.48 -11.38
CA LEU A 45 -11.56 -7.21 -11.89
C LEU A 45 -10.55 -6.52 -12.83
N LEU A 46 -9.26 -6.48 -12.47
CA LEU A 46 -8.23 -5.92 -13.35
C LEU A 46 -8.15 -6.68 -14.68
N LYS A 47 -8.20 -8.02 -14.65
CA LYS A 47 -8.17 -8.88 -15.86
C LYS A 47 -9.41 -8.67 -16.73
N LEU A 48 -10.59 -8.47 -16.13
CA LEU A 48 -11.82 -8.12 -16.86
C LEU A 48 -11.65 -6.78 -17.58
N LEU A 49 -11.12 -5.76 -16.91
CA LEU A 49 -10.87 -4.43 -17.49
C LEU A 49 -9.85 -4.50 -18.65
N MET A 50 -8.90 -5.44 -18.58
CA MET A 50 -7.92 -5.69 -19.64
C MET A 50 -8.46 -6.60 -20.76
N LYS A 51 -9.68 -7.11 -20.60
CA LYS A 51 -10.32 -8.07 -21.53
C LYS A 51 -9.52 -9.39 -21.65
N GLU A 52 -8.79 -9.77 -20.60
CA GLU A 52 -8.10 -11.06 -20.52
C GLU A 52 -9.04 -12.20 -20.12
N VAL A 53 -10.14 -11.83 -19.49
CA VAL A 53 -11.20 -12.75 -19.03
C VAL A 53 -12.53 -12.21 -19.51
N ASP A 54 -13.41 -13.09 -20.00
CA ASP A 54 -14.74 -12.71 -20.45
C ASP A 54 -15.66 -12.35 -19.28
N VAL A 55 -16.49 -11.35 -19.48
CA VAL A 55 -17.55 -10.96 -18.54
C VAL A 55 -18.66 -12.03 -18.54
N SER A 56 -19.31 -12.24 -17.39
CA SER A 56 -20.51 -13.08 -17.31
C SER A 56 -21.76 -12.30 -17.76
N ASP A 57 -21.83 -11.02 -17.37
CA ASP A 57 -22.88 -10.10 -17.79
C ASP A 57 -22.38 -8.65 -17.65
N GLY A 58 -23.03 -7.72 -18.35
CA GLY A 58 -22.65 -6.31 -18.35
C GLY A 58 -21.70 -5.92 -19.48
N ALA A 59 -21.18 -4.70 -19.42
CA ALA A 59 -20.32 -4.16 -20.49
C ALA A 59 -19.18 -3.32 -19.94
N ILE A 60 -18.03 -3.41 -20.64
CA ILE A 60 -16.85 -2.57 -20.40
C ILE A 60 -16.55 -1.79 -21.67
N GLU A 61 -16.79 -0.49 -21.62
CA GLU A 61 -16.55 0.45 -22.70
C GLU A 61 -15.25 1.21 -22.42
N ARG A 62 -14.30 1.09 -23.31
CA ARG A 62 -13.05 1.84 -23.26
C ARG A 62 -12.99 2.81 -24.42
N ARG A 63 -12.61 4.05 -24.14
CA ARG A 63 -12.47 5.09 -25.17
C ARG A 63 -11.40 4.66 -26.19
N GLU A 64 -11.71 4.79 -27.46
CA GLU A 64 -10.76 4.53 -28.56
C GLU A 64 -9.57 5.49 -28.49
N GLY A 65 -8.38 4.97 -28.81
CA GLY A 65 -7.13 5.72 -28.83
C GLY A 65 -6.43 5.88 -27.49
N VAL A 66 -7.03 5.46 -26.36
CA VAL A 66 -6.37 5.53 -25.04
C VAL A 66 -5.36 4.38 -24.90
N ARG A 67 -4.07 4.75 -24.70
CA ARG A 67 -2.97 3.79 -24.46
C ARG A 67 -3.03 3.33 -23.00
N VAL A 68 -3.39 2.05 -22.83
CA VAL A 68 -3.50 1.44 -21.49
C VAL A 68 -2.36 0.46 -21.25
N UNK A 69 -1.56 0.50 -20.29
CA UNK A 69 -0.59 -0.32 -19.91
C UNK A 69 -0.96 -1.00 -18.71
N TYR A 70 -0.59 -2.22 -18.44
CA TYR A 70 -0.90 -3.07 -17.29
C TYR A 70 0.36 -3.74 -16.74
N LEU A 71 0.58 -3.62 -15.44
CA LEU A 71 1.62 -4.37 -14.72
C LEU A 71 0.91 -5.37 -13.80
N SER A 72 1.08 -6.65 -14.07
CA SER A 72 0.54 -7.73 -13.24
C SER A 72 1.36 -7.90 -11.95
N GLN A 73 0.77 -8.55 -10.97
CA GLN A 73 1.40 -8.85 -9.69
C GLN A 73 2.70 -9.67 -9.88
N ASP A 74 2.69 -10.64 -10.80
CA ASP A 74 3.87 -11.42 -11.17
C ASP A 74 4.23 -11.17 -12.65
N PRO A 75 5.17 -10.27 -12.93
CA PRO A 75 5.58 -9.96 -14.31
C PRO A 75 6.46 -11.04 -14.96
N GLY A 76 6.83 -12.07 -14.25
CA GLY A 76 7.58 -13.21 -14.79
C GLY A 76 6.74 -14.20 -15.61
N MET A 77 5.41 -14.05 -15.58
CA MET A 77 4.50 -14.87 -16.41
C MET A 77 4.15 -14.15 -17.72
N PRO A 78 4.20 -14.82 -18.89
CA PRO A 78 3.89 -14.19 -20.18
C PRO A 78 2.38 -13.91 -20.30
N ARG A 79 1.92 -12.76 -19.83
CA ARG A 79 0.52 -12.29 -19.98
C ARG A 79 0.48 -10.78 -20.09
N ALA A 80 -0.46 -10.30 -20.89
CA ALA A 80 -0.79 -8.89 -21.07
C ALA A 80 0.27 -8.02 -21.78
N GLY A 81 0.67 -8.43 -22.98
CA GLY A 81 1.39 -7.57 -23.94
C GLY A 81 2.87 -7.35 -23.67
N ILE A 82 3.42 -7.87 -22.58
CA ILE A 82 4.85 -7.83 -22.29
C ILE A 82 5.36 -9.27 -22.22
N ASN A 83 5.86 -9.77 -23.32
CA ASN A 83 6.55 -11.07 -23.37
C ASN A 83 7.97 -10.89 -22.81
N VAL A 84 8.20 -11.39 -21.63
CA VAL A 84 9.54 -11.45 -21.04
C VAL A 84 10.21 -12.73 -21.55
N ASN A 85 11.19 -12.60 -22.41
CA ASN A 85 12.03 -13.72 -22.83
C ASN A 85 13.26 -13.76 -21.91
N ASP A 86 13.36 -14.78 -21.09
CA ASP A 86 14.44 -14.96 -20.10
C ASP A 86 15.85 -15.00 -20.74
N ALA A 87 15.95 -15.30 -22.04
CA ALA A 87 17.21 -15.32 -22.76
C ALA A 87 17.74 -13.93 -23.16
N GLN A 88 16.85 -12.93 -23.23
CA GLN A 88 17.20 -11.54 -23.60
C GLN A 88 17.95 -10.82 -22.48
N THR A 89 18.78 -9.86 -22.86
CA THR A 89 19.33 -8.88 -21.92
C THR A 89 18.25 -7.85 -21.53
N VAL A 90 18.41 -7.21 -20.39
CA VAL A 90 17.50 -6.11 -19.97
C VAL A 90 17.49 -4.99 -21.02
N ARG A 91 18.64 -4.69 -21.62
CA ARG A 91 18.75 -3.70 -22.70
C ARG A 91 17.86 -4.08 -23.89
N GLU A 92 18.02 -5.30 -24.40
CA GLU A 92 17.20 -5.82 -25.52
C GLU A 92 15.70 -5.78 -25.18
N PHE A 93 15.33 -6.18 -23.97
CA PHE A 93 13.95 -6.17 -23.50
C PHE A 93 13.36 -4.76 -23.44
N LEU A 94 14.10 -3.79 -22.91
CA LEU A 94 13.62 -2.40 -22.80
C LEU A 94 13.57 -1.73 -24.18
N PHE A 95 14.55 -2.01 -25.05
CA PHE A 95 14.72 -1.36 -26.36
C PHE A 95 14.19 -2.21 -27.54
N ASP A 96 13.45 -3.29 -27.29
CA ASP A 96 12.81 -4.13 -28.30
C ASP A 96 11.61 -3.38 -28.93
N PHE A 97 11.93 -2.27 -29.58
CA PHE A 97 10.98 -1.44 -30.31
C PHE A 97 11.29 -1.45 -31.79
N ASP A 98 10.44 -2.09 -32.58
CA ASP A 98 10.40 -1.92 -34.05
C ASP A 98 9.98 -0.49 -34.45
N THR A 99 9.82 0.40 -33.51
CA THR A 99 9.17 1.71 -33.70
C THR A 99 9.96 2.93 -33.17
N LEU A 100 11.24 2.77 -32.85
CA LEU A 100 12.06 3.90 -32.39
C LEU A 100 12.47 4.85 -33.54
N GLN A 101 11.57 5.74 -33.91
CA GLN A 101 11.85 6.78 -34.91
C GLN A 101 12.23 8.16 -34.30
N HIS A 102 12.37 8.30 -32.98
CA HIS A 102 12.53 9.64 -32.39
C HIS A 102 13.57 9.73 -31.24
N ARG A 103 14.53 10.64 -31.40
CA ARG A 103 15.54 11.02 -30.38
C ARG A 103 14.95 11.51 -29.04
N GLU A 104 13.75 12.06 -29.05
CA GLU A 104 13.06 12.54 -27.85
C GLU A 104 12.73 11.39 -26.89
N GLN A 105 12.33 10.24 -27.41
CA GLN A 105 12.03 9.04 -26.62
C GLN A 105 13.28 8.48 -25.93
N GLU A 106 14.46 8.65 -26.55
CA GLU A 106 15.73 8.20 -25.97
C GLU A 106 16.11 8.98 -24.69
N VAL A 107 15.75 10.25 -24.63
CA VAL A 107 15.97 11.10 -23.45
C VAL A 107 15.01 10.68 -22.31
N GLU A 108 13.74 10.51 -22.61
CA GLU A 108 12.74 10.05 -21.63
C GLU A 108 13.07 8.65 -21.11
N MET A 109 13.52 7.76 -21.97
CA MET A 109 14.01 6.42 -21.60
C MET A 109 15.17 6.49 -20.61
N ASN A 110 16.18 7.31 -20.91
CA ASN A 110 17.33 7.50 -20.02
C ASN A 110 16.90 8.10 -18.68
N ILE A 111 15.91 8.97 -18.66
CA ILE A 111 15.31 9.51 -17.44
C ILE A 111 14.64 8.39 -16.63
N ALA A 112 13.83 7.53 -17.25
CA ALA A 112 13.16 6.41 -16.59
C ALA A 112 14.17 5.39 -16.04
N ILE A 113 15.20 5.04 -16.83
CA ILE A 113 16.29 4.13 -16.44
C ILE A 113 17.03 4.66 -15.21
N ASN A 114 17.32 5.95 -15.18
CA ASN A 114 18.02 6.60 -14.06
C ASN A 114 17.10 6.73 -12.85
N LYS A 115 15.85 7.16 -13.03
CA LYS A 115 14.84 7.30 -11.94
C LYS A 115 14.58 5.97 -11.24
N LEU A 116 14.53 4.85 -11.98
CA LEU A 116 14.23 3.52 -11.43
C LEU A 116 15.50 2.67 -11.20
N CYS A 117 16.68 3.29 -11.32
CA CYS A 117 17.97 2.65 -11.03
C CYS A 117 18.21 1.33 -11.76
N ILE A 118 17.82 1.26 -13.04
CA ILE A 118 17.96 0.06 -13.89
C ILE A 118 19.35 -0.05 -14.50
N LYS A 119 20.10 1.05 -14.55
CA LYS A 119 21.41 1.13 -15.22
C LYS A 119 22.38 -0.04 -14.90
N PRO A 120 22.51 -0.52 -13.64
CA PRO A 120 23.41 -1.65 -13.34
C PRO A 120 22.99 -2.99 -13.95
N TYR A 121 21.75 -3.11 -14.38
CA TYR A 121 21.19 -4.39 -14.87
C TYR A 121 21.09 -4.49 -16.38
N LEU A 122 21.34 -3.38 -17.11
CA LEU A 122 21.07 -3.26 -18.56
C LEU A 122 21.71 -4.39 -19.40
N ASP A 123 22.92 -4.80 -19.06
CA ASP A 123 23.68 -5.79 -19.82
C ASP A 123 23.55 -7.22 -19.23
N GLN A 124 22.71 -7.40 -18.21
CA GLN A 124 22.42 -8.71 -17.60
C GLN A 124 21.25 -9.39 -18.32
N LYS A 125 21.25 -10.74 -18.32
CA LYS A 125 20.12 -11.53 -18.83
C LYS A 125 18.97 -11.54 -17.82
N ILE A 126 17.76 -11.46 -18.28
CA ILE A 126 16.55 -11.49 -17.44
C ILE A 126 16.47 -12.72 -16.53
N UNK A 127 16.96 -13.57 -17.05
CA UNK A 127 17.03 -14.69 -16.34
C UNK A 127 17.87 -14.76 -15.16
N SER A 128 18.81 -14.02 -15.11
CA SER A 128 19.71 -13.94 -13.96
C SER A 128 19.25 -12.99 -12.86
N LEU A 129 18.23 -12.20 -13.12
CA LEU A 129 17.68 -11.21 -12.19
C LEU A 129 16.81 -11.87 -11.12
N SER A 130 16.90 -11.36 -9.89
CA SER A 130 15.95 -11.68 -8.82
C SER A 130 14.53 -11.20 -9.15
N GLY A 131 13.54 -11.75 -8.49
CA GLY A 131 12.15 -11.31 -8.62
C GLY A 131 11.92 -9.78 -8.50
N UNK A 132 12.54 -9.17 -7.74
CA UNK A 132 12.55 -7.84 -7.48
C UNK A 132 13.07 -7.01 -8.56
N GLU A 133 14.17 -7.46 -9.00
CA GLU A 133 14.81 -6.79 -10.16
C GLU A 133 13.97 -6.96 -11.44
N LYS A 134 13.45 -8.13 -11.70
CA LYS A 134 12.51 -8.39 -12.81
C LYS A 134 11.31 -7.43 -12.76
N LYS A 135 10.71 -7.26 -11.59
CA LYS A 135 9.57 -6.35 -11.40
C LYS A 135 9.94 -4.90 -11.68
N ARG A 136 11.12 -4.48 -11.24
CA ARG A 136 11.68 -3.14 -11.49
C ARG A 136 11.86 -2.88 -13.00
N VAL A 137 12.40 -3.87 -13.71
CA VAL A 137 12.58 -3.83 -15.18
C VAL A 137 11.21 -3.77 -15.89
N ALA A 138 10.25 -4.61 -15.50
CA ALA A 138 8.89 -4.61 -16.06
C ALA A 138 8.17 -3.27 -15.82
N LEU A 139 8.29 -2.72 -14.61
CA LEU A 139 7.73 -1.39 -14.28
C LEU A 139 8.35 -0.30 -15.17
N THR A 140 9.67 -0.34 -15.37
CA THR A 140 10.37 0.61 -16.24
C THR A 140 9.80 0.56 -17.67
N LYS A 141 9.65 -0.64 -18.22
CA LYS A 141 9.09 -0.82 -19.58
C LYS A 141 7.67 -0.27 -19.69
N VAL A 142 6.84 -0.54 -18.71
CA VAL A 142 5.45 -0.05 -18.67
C VAL A 142 5.40 1.49 -18.61
N LEU A 143 6.27 2.12 -17.85
CA LEU A 143 6.33 3.59 -17.74
C LEU A 143 6.94 4.25 -18.98
N MET A 144 7.89 3.58 -19.63
CA MET A 144 8.45 4.04 -20.91
C MET A 144 7.43 4.10 -22.04
N UNK A 145 6.42 3.46 -21.97
CA UNK A 145 5.47 3.43 -22.86
C UNK A 145 4.62 4.54 -22.90
N ASP A 146 4.86 5.57 -21.96
CA ASP A 146 4.08 6.79 -21.83
C ASP A 146 2.55 6.49 -21.92
N PRO A 147 2.02 5.72 -20.97
CA PRO A 147 0.59 5.37 -20.99
C PRO A 147 -0.30 6.54 -20.56
N GLU A 148 -1.44 6.70 -21.19
CA GLU A 148 -2.48 7.65 -20.75
C GLU A 148 -3.26 7.09 -19.56
N MET A 149 -3.39 5.76 -19.50
CA MET A 149 -3.99 5.03 -18.38
C MET A 149 -3.08 3.88 -17.97
N LEU A 150 -2.76 3.83 -16.69
CA LEU A 150 -1.86 2.86 -16.10
C LEU A 150 -2.64 2.00 -15.09
N ILE A 151 -2.53 0.69 -15.24
CA ILE A 151 -3.14 -0.28 -14.31
C ILE A 151 -1.98 -1.04 -13.64
N LEU A 152 -1.93 -0.99 -12.30
CA LEU A 152 -0.85 -1.61 -11.51
C LEU A 152 -1.44 -2.58 -10.49
N ASP A 153 -1.00 -3.84 -10.52
CA ASP A 153 -1.37 -4.86 -9.52
C ASP A 153 -0.21 -5.05 -8.55
N GLU A 154 -0.36 -4.53 -7.32
CA GLU A 154 0.64 -4.58 -6.22
C GLU A 154 2.03 -4.10 -6.65
N PRO A 155 2.17 -2.85 -7.16
CA PRO A 155 3.45 -2.38 -7.67
C PRO A 155 4.53 -2.19 -6.60
N THR A 156 4.16 -1.99 -5.35
CA THR A 156 5.08 -1.74 -4.23
C THR A 156 5.69 -3.02 -3.64
N ASN A 157 5.06 -4.18 -3.83
CA ASN A 157 5.55 -5.45 -3.29
C ASN A 157 6.95 -5.77 -3.80
N HIS A 158 7.84 -6.15 -2.90
CA HIS A 158 9.25 -6.52 -3.16
C HIS A 158 10.14 -5.35 -3.61
N LEU A 159 9.62 -4.11 -3.68
CA LEU A 159 10.46 -2.93 -3.90
C LEU A 159 11.03 -2.44 -2.56
N ASP A 160 12.24 -1.94 -2.59
CA ASP A 160 12.80 -1.26 -1.42
C ASP A 160 12.21 0.16 -1.26
N LEU A 161 12.35 0.71 -0.06
CA LEU A 161 11.76 2.00 0.30
C LEU A 161 12.19 3.14 -0.64
N ASP A 162 13.45 3.17 -1.07
CA ASP A 162 13.95 4.17 -2.03
C ASP A 162 13.21 4.11 -3.37
N MET A 163 12.94 2.89 -3.83
CA MET A 163 12.20 2.66 -5.08
C MET A 163 10.73 3.03 -4.98
N ILE A 164 10.10 2.69 -3.86
CA ILE A 164 8.69 3.06 -3.60
C ILE A 164 8.55 4.59 -3.64
N GLU A 165 9.45 5.32 -2.98
CA GLU A 165 9.44 6.79 -2.97
C GLU A 165 9.69 7.41 -4.36
N ARG A 166 10.56 6.79 -5.16
CA ARG A 166 10.79 7.24 -6.56
C ARG A 166 9.54 7.04 -7.41
N LEU A 167 8.87 5.89 -7.25
CA LEU A 167 7.62 5.60 -7.94
C LEU A 167 6.51 6.56 -7.50
N GLU A 168 6.38 6.83 -6.19
CA GLU A 168 5.43 7.84 -5.64
C GLU A 168 5.64 9.19 -6.33
N ARG A 169 6.87 9.70 -6.32
CA ARG A 169 7.21 10.99 -6.93
C ARG A 169 6.90 11.01 -8.41
N TYR A 170 7.22 9.94 -9.13
CA TYR A 170 6.92 9.80 -10.56
C TYR A 170 5.41 9.87 -10.81
N LEU A 171 4.65 9.03 -10.13
CA LEU A 171 3.19 8.95 -10.33
C LEU A 171 2.48 10.23 -9.87
N LYS A 172 3.01 10.93 -8.88
CA LYS A 172 2.44 12.20 -8.38
C LYS A 172 2.67 13.33 -9.37
N SER A 173 3.88 13.43 -9.95
CA SER A 173 4.26 14.53 -10.86
C SER A 173 3.66 14.41 -12.26
N HIS A 174 3.29 13.21 -12.71
CA HIS A 174 2.78 12.98 -14.06
C HIS A 174 1.25 12.94 -14.10
N ARG A 175 0.65 13.51 -15.14
CA ARG A 175 -0.81 13.56 -15.35
C ARG A 175 -1.35 12.25 -15.95
N ILE A 176 -0.96 11.12 -15.37
CA ILE A 176 -1.38 9.78 -15.76
C ILE A 176 -2.70 9.44 -15.05
N THR A 177 -3.63 8.81 -15.76
CA THR A 177 -4.80 8.17 -15.14
C THR A 177 -4.33 6.84 -14.56
N LEU A 178 -4.60 6.61 -13.29
CA LEU A 178 -4.06 5.46 -12.57
C LEU A 178 -5.20 4.64 -11.96
N LEU A 179 -5.18 3.33 -12.19
CA LEU A 179 -5.95 2.37 -11.40
C LEU A 179 -4.95 1.38 -10.80
N MET A 180 -4.90 1.29 -9.47
CA MET A 180 -3.96 0.38 -8.85
C MET A 180 -4.56 -0.42 -7.71
N VAL A 181 -4.03 -1.61 -7.50
CA VAL A 181 -4.22 -2.42 -6.30
C VAL A 181 -2.93 -2.30 -5.48
N THR A 182 -3.02 -1.88 -4.24
CA THR A 182 -1.89 -1.90 -3.31
C THR A 182 -2.37 -1.93 -1.87
N HIS A 183 -1.54 -2.47 -1.01
CA HIS A 183 -1.73 -2.47 0.45
C HIS A 183 -0.79 -1.48 1.16
N ASP A 184 0.03 -0.74 0.42
CA ASP A 184 0.91 0.31 0.94
C ASP A 184 0.08 1.58 1.26
N ARG A 185 -0.14 1.82 2.55
CA ARG A 185 -0.98 2.93 3.06
C ARG A 185 -0.38 4.30 2.78
N TYR A 186 0.93 4.45 2.84
CA TYR A 186 1.62 5.70 2.47
C TYR A 186 1.42 6.03 1.00
N PHE A 187 1.50 5.01 0.16
CA PHE A 187 1.28 5.14 -1.28
C PHE A 187 -0.17 5.56 -1.57
N LEU A 188 -1.14 4.91 -0.90
CA LEU A 188 -2.57 5.27 -0.97
C LEU A 188 -2.82 6.72 -0.54
N GLU A 189 -2.17 7.15 0.55
CA GLU A 189 -2.33 8.50 1.10
C GLU A 189 -1.79 9.58 0.16
N ARG A 190 -0.61 9.33 -0.42
CA ARG A 190 0.14 10.36 -1.16
C ARG A 190 -0.21 10.44 -2.64
N VAL A 191 -0.62 9.34 -3.26
CA VAL A 191 -0.80 9.24 -4.72
C VAL A 191 -2.27 9.27 -5.12
N CYS A 192 -3.15 8.61 -4.34
CA CYS A 192 -4.53 8.39 -4.75
C CYS A 192 -5.44 9.59 -4.49
N THR A 193 -6.33 9.83 -5.43
CA THR A 193 -7.41 10.85 -5.36
C THR A 193 -8.77 10.21 -5.08
N HIS A 194 -8.90 8.91 -5.32
CA HIS A 194 -10.13 8.15 -5.09
C HIS A 194 -9.79 6.75 -4.60
N ILE A 195 -10.59 6.22 -3.70
CA ILE A 195 -10.49 4.82 -3.28
C ILE A 195 -11.79 4.10 -3.67
N PHE A 196 -11.66 2.98 -4.38
CA PHE A 196 -12.74 2.07 -4.73
C PHE A 196 -12.65 0.85 -3.82
N GLU A 197 -13.61 0.68 -2.92
CA GLU A 197 -13.68 -0.50 -2.05
C GLU A 197 -14.54 -1.57 -2.72
N LEU A 198 -13.95 -2.70 -3.08
CA LEU A 198 -14.69 -3.86 -3.54
C LEU A 198 -15.11 -4.69 -2.31
N ASN A 199 -16.38 -4.63 -1.99
CA ASN A 199 -16.96 -5.27 -0.81
C ASN A 199 -18.20 -6.07 -1.22
N ARG A 200 -18.16 -7.39 -1.02
CA ARG A 200 -19.26 -8.33 -1.33
C ARG A 200 -19.73 -8.23 -2.78
N GLY A 201 -18.78 -8.14 -3.69
CA GLY A 201 -19.06 -8.03 -5.13
C GLY A 201 -19.49 -6.65 -5.60
N LYS A 202 -19.66 -5.67 -4.72
CA LYS A 202 -20.05 -4.29 -5.06
C LYS A 202 -18.88 -3.33 -4.89
N ILE A 203 -18.84 -2.27 -5.69
CA ILE A 203 -17.85 -1.21 -5.57
C ILE A 203 -18.48 0.00 -4.88
N ILE A 204 -17.80 0.46 -3.82
CA ILE A 204 -18.14 1.69 -3.12
C ILE A 204 -17.02 2.69 -3.39
N VAL A 205 -17.39 3.87 -3.87
CA VAL A 205 -16.45 4.92 -4.27
C VAL A 205 -16.29 5.94 -3.15
N PHE A 206 -15.05 6.16 -2.73
CA PHE A 206 -14.69 7.21 -1.77
C PHE A 206 -13.84 8.26 -2.48
N PRO A 207 -14.36 9.49 -2.65
CA PRO A 207 -13.57 10.59 -3.25
C PRO A 207 -12.63 11.18 -2.20
N GLY A 208 -11.36 10.86 -2.29
CA GLY A 208 -10.34 11.31 -1.34
C GLY A 208 -9.18 10.33 -1.21
N ASN A 209 -8.29 10.64 -0.28
CA ASN A 209 -7.11 9.83 0.04
C ASN A 209 -7.44 8.73 1.07
N TYR A 210 -6.43 8.05 1.55
CA TYR A 210 -6.59 6.92 2.49
C TYR A 210 -7.15 7.34 3.84
N SER A 211 -6.74 8.49 4.37
CA SER A 211 -7.26 9.05 5.62
C SER A 211 -8.76 9.32 5.53
N TYR A 212 -9.20 9.96 4.47
CA TYR A 212 -10.63 10.21 4.19
C TYR A 212 -11.42 8.90 4.08
N TYR A 213 -10.86 7.90 3.41
CA TYR A 213 -11.47 6.56 3.28
C TYR A 213 -11.69 5.93 4.67
N LEU A 214 -10.67 5.97 5.54
CA LEU A 214 -10.78 5.39 6.89
C LEU A 214 -11.88 6.05 7.72
N GLU A 215 -11.94 7.38 7.71
CA GLU A 215 -12.98 8.15 8.42
C GLU A 215 -14.37 7.83 7.89
N SER A 216 -14.55 7.88 6.58
CA SER A 216 -15.82 7.61 5.91
C SER A 216 -16.29 6.17 6.14
N LYS A 217 -15.36 5.22 6.10
CA LYS A 217 -15.62 3.80 6.38
C LYS A 217 -16.05 3.60 7.83
N ALA A 218 -15.37 4.21 8.78
CA ALA A 218 -15.74 4.13 10.21
C ALA A 218 -17.15 4.65 10.47
N ILE A 219 -17.51 5.79 9.88
CA ILE A 219 -18.86 6.37 9.97
C ILE A 219 -19.90 5.41 9.37
N ARG A 220 -19.61 4.84 8.19
CA ARG A 220 -20.51 3.89 7.53
C ARG A 220 -20.73 2.64 8.37
N GLU A 221 -19.65 2.04 8.88
CA GLU A 221 -19.70 0.85 9.72
C GLU A 221 -20.50 1.09 11.00
N GLU A 222 -20.34 2.24 11.65
CA GLU A 222 -21.12 2.62 12.83
C GLU A 222 -22.61 2.77 12.51
N ASN A 223 -22.94 3.39 11.38
CA ASN A 223 -24.33 3.51 10.90
C ASN A 223 -24.95 2.11 10.64
N GLU A 224 -24.20 1.21 10.01
CA GLU A 224 -24.62 -0.17 9.77
C GLU A 224 -24.86 -0.92 11.09
N ARG A 225 -24.01 -0.73 12.10
CA ARG A 225 -24.17 -1.31 13.45
C ARG A 225 -25.46 -0.83 14.12
N ILE A 226 -25.72 0.47 14.06
CA ILE A 226 -26.95 1.09 14.60
C ILE A 226 -28.18 0.48 13.90
N GLU A 227 -28.13 0.33 12.57
CA GLU A 227 -29.21 -0.26 11.79
C GLU A 227 -29.44 -1.73 12.17
N VAL A 228 -28.39 -2.53 12.27
CA VAL A 228 -28.49 -3.95 12.72
C VAL A 228 -29.09 -4.04 14.12
N HIS A 229 -28.68 -3.18 15.04
CA HIS A 229 -29.23 -3.14 16.39
C HIS A 229 -30.74 -2.84 16.38
N LYS A 230 -31.17 -1.86 15.58
CA LYS A 230 -32.60 -1.51 15.38
C LYS A 230 -33.37 -2.68 14.77
N LEU A 231 -32.83 -3.32 13.74
CA LEU A 231 -33.43 -4.48 13.08
C LEU A 231 -33.55 -5.68 14.04
N LYS A 232 -32.55 -5.91 14.85
CA LYS A 232 -32.56 -6.97 15.87
C LYS A 232 -33.67 -6.77 16.92
N GLN A 233 -33.86 -5.53 17.36
CA GLN A 233 -34.95 -5.18 18.27
C GLN A 233 -36.32 -5.39 17.61
N LEU A 234 -36.46 -4.94 16.35
CA LEU A 234 -37.68 -5.10 15.56
C LEU A 234 -37.99 -6.58 15.31
N TYR A 235 -37.01 -7.36 14.93
CA TYR A 235 -37.10 -8.82 14.73
C TYR A 235 -37.60 -9.51 16.00
N ARG A 236 -37.01 -9.22 17.16
CA ARG A 236 -37.41 -9.80 18.46
C ARG A 236 -38.88 -9.43 18.81
N LYS A 237 -39.26 -8.18 18.53
CA LYS A 237 -40.60 -7.67 18.78
C LYS A 237 -41.64 -8.36 17.89
N GLU A 238 -41.37 -8.51 16.61
CA GLU A 238 -42.28 -9.18 15.66
C GLU A 238 -42.34 -10.69 15.92
N LEU A 239 -41.20 -11.33 16.23
CA LEU A 239 -41.15 -12.74 16.59
C LEU A 239 -42.03 -13.03 17.83
N SER A 240 -41.97 -12.16 18.85
CA SER A 240 -42.79 -12.31 20.07
C SER A 240 -44.28 -12.09 19.78
N ARG A 241 -44.62 -11.22 18.84
CA ARG A 241 -46.01 -10.98 18.38
C ARG A 241 -46.57 -12.18 17.61
N ILE A 242 -45.76 -12.76 16.71
CA ILE A 242 -46.14 -13.96 15.95
C ILE A 242 -46.37 -15.14 16.88
N LYS A 243 -45.48 -15.36 17.87
CA LYS A 243 -45.60 -16.45 18.87
C LYS A 243 -46.82 -16.30 19.77
N ARG A 244 -47.32 -15.09 20.01
CA ARG A 244 -48.47 -14.80 20.87
C ARG A 244 -49.82 -14.74 20.13
N ALA A 245 -49.80 -14.74 18.79
CA ALA A 245 -51.05 -14.60 18.03
C ALA A 245 -51.82 -15.92 17.98
N PRO A 246 -53.07 -15.98 18.44
CA PRO A 246 -53.92 -17.17 18.28
C PRO A 246 -54.27 -17.42 16.83
N SER A 247 -54.38 -18.67 16.47
CA SER A 247 -54.63 -19.15 15.09
C SER A 247 -56.05 -18.87 14.62
N GLY A 248 -56.37 -17.60 14.35
CA GLY A 248 -57.70 -17.21 13.84
C GLY A 248 -57.64 -16.03 12.88
N ARG A 249 -58.07 -16.24 11.62
CA ARG A 249 -58.19 -15.34 10.44
C ARG A 249 -56.93 -15.25 9.58
N GLN A 250 -56.92 -16.05 8.54
CA GLN A 250 -55.85 -16.27 7.56
C GLN A 250 -55.31 -15.01 6.88
N THR A 251 -56.12 -14.05 6.46
CA THR A 251 -55.74 -12.89 5.65
C THR A 251 -54.82 -11.87 6.36
N LYS A 252 -54.94 -11.71 7.69
CA LYS A 252 -54.07 -10.83 8.48
C LYS A 252 -52.75 -11.53 8.91
N SER A 253 -52.71 -12.84 8.84
CA SER A 253 -51.54 -13.67 9.10
C SER A 253 -50.51 -13.55 7.96
N ASP A 254 -50.95 -13.60 6.72
CA ASP A 254 -50.07 -13.64 5.53
C ASP A 254 -49.27 -12.33 5.33
N SER A 255 -49.91 -11.16 5.49
CA SER A 255 -49.21 -9.88 5.39
C SER A 255 -48.21 -9.67 6.54
N ARG A 256 -48.43 -10.28 7.71
CA ARG A 256 -47.50 -10.24 8.85
C ARG A 256 -46.32 -11.20 8.64
N ALA A 257 -46.59 -12.37 8.06
CA ALA A 257 -45.55 -13.34 7.72
C ALA A 257 -44.62 -12.73 6.66
N THR A 258 -45.18 -12.17 5.59
CA THR A 258 -44.40 -11.49 4.52
C THR A 258 -43.54 -10.35 5.09
N ARG A 259 -44.09 -9.54 6.00
CA ARG A 259 -43.32 -8.45 6.66
C ARG A 259 -42.24 -8.99 7.55
N PHE A 260 -42.47 -10.08 8.29
CA PHE A 260 -41.48 -10.74 9.14
C PHE A 260 -40.36 -11.34 8.29
N ASP A 261 -40.71 -12.01 7.17
CA ASP A 261 -39.74 -12.58 6.25
C ASP A 261 -38.83 -11.48 5.67
N ALA A 262 -39.40 -10.35 5.26
CA ALA A 262 -38.63 -9.20 4.77
C ALA A 262 -37.66 -8.63 5.85
N ILE A 263 -38.11 -8.57 7.11
CA ILE A 263 -37.27 -8.13 8.23
C ILE A 263 -36.18 -9.17 8.53
N ASN A 264 -36.52 -10.45 8.48
CA ASN A 264 -35.60 -11.56 8.69
C ASN A 264 -34.50 -11.57 7.61
N ASP A 265 -34.88 -11.49 6.35
CA ASP A 265 -33.94 -11.47 5.21
C ASP A 265 -32.96 -10.29 5.30
N ARG A 266 -33.49 -9.11 5.62
CA ARG A 266 -32.68 -7.91 5.81
C ARG A 266 -31.76 -8.04 7.05
N TYR A 267 -32.25 -8.60 8.15
CA TYR A 267 -31.46 -8.86 9.36
C TYR A 267 -30.38 -9.89 9.11
N ASP A 268 -30.67 -10.99 8.43
CA ASP A 268 -29.69 -12.04 8.10
C ASP A 268 -28.61 -11.51 7.14
N THR A 269 -29.00 -10.68 6.17
CA THR A 269 -28.06 -10.04 5.25
C THR A 269 -27.09 -9.11 6.00
N LEU A 270 -27.56 -8.33 6.96
CA LEU A 270 -26.75 -7.35 7.71
C LEU A 270 -26.06 -7.93 8.95
N LYS A 271 -26.59 -8.98 9.52
CA LYS A 271 -26.06 -9.66 10.73
C LYS A 271 -24.60 -10.14 10.50
N ASP A 272 -24.31 -10.70 9.33
CA ASP A 272 -22.96 -11.16 8.96
C ASP A 272 -21.96 -9.99 8.85
N VAL A 273 -22.46 -8.79 8.60
CA VAL A 273 -21.65 -7.56 8.58
C VAL A 273 -21.09 -7.27 9.98
N VAL A 274 -21.94 -7.34 10.99
CA VAL A 274 -21.60 -6.94 12.36
C VAL A 274 -20.88 -8.06 13.13
N PHE A 275 -21.19 -9.35 12.83
CA PHE A 275 -20.56 -10.48 13.54
C PHE A 275 -19.07 -10.60 13.25
N ASN A 276 -18.65 -10.29 12.02
CA ASN A 276 -17.23 -10.34 11.63
C ASN A 276 -16.38 -9.21 12.26
N GLU A 277 -17.03 -8.22 12.89
CA GLU A 277 -16.32 -7.08 13.50
C GLU A 277 -16.24 -7.17 15.04
N GLN A 278 -17.05 -8.02 15.67
CA GLN A 278 -16.98 -8.23 17.13
C GLN A 278 -15.73 -8.99 17.57
N ALA A 279 -14.94 -9.50 16.62
CA ALA A 279 -13.64 -10.10 16.89
C ALA A 279 -12.56 -9.09 17.30
N LYS A 280 -12.85 -7.78 17.30
CA LYS A 280 -11.98 -6.75 17.91
C LYS A 280 -12.04 -6.80 19.45
N LEU A 281 -11.96 -8.00 20.02
CA LEU A 281 -11.82 -8.17 21.47
C LEU A 281 -10.35 -8.04 21.85
N THR A 282 -10.11 -7.28 22.89
CA THR A 282 -8.81 -7.05 23.51
C THR A 282 -7.94 -8.32 23.55
N LEU A 283 -6.93 -8.31 22.74
CA LEU A 283 -5.90 -9.34 22.66
C LEU A 283 -5.06 -9.32 23.94
N SER A 284 -5.31 -10.23 24.85
CA SER A 284 -4.36 -10.52 25.91
C SER A 284 -3.65 -11.83 25.57
N VAL A 285 -2.63 -11.74 24.74
CA VAL A 285 -1.75 -12.89 24.55
C VAL A 285 -0.76 -12.89 25.71
N GLY A 286 -0.85 -13.90 26.54
CA GLY A 286 0.11 -14.13 27.60
C GLY A 286 1.44 -14.58 26.99
N ALA A 287 2.34 -13.66 26.75
CA ALA A 287 3.73 -14.03 26.44
C ALA A 287 4.34 -14.73 27.65
N ARG A 288 5.16 -15.74 27.40
CA ARG A 288 5.94 -16.40 28.47
C ARG A 288 6.83 -15.34 29.16
N PRO A 289 6.96 -15.39 30.48
CA PRO A 289 7.82 -14.42 31.17
C PRO A 289 9.25 -14.46 30.65
N LEU A 290 9.83 -13.30 30.41
CA LEU A 290 11.23 -13.13 30.07
C LEU A 290 12.05 -12.99 31.36
N GLY A 291 13.19 -13.67 31.42
CA GLY A 291 14.18 -13.49 32.50
C GLY A 291 14.96 -12.19 32.32
N GLY A 292 15.78 -11.85 33.29
CA GLY A 292 16.59 -10.61 33.27
C GLY A 292 17.65 -10.54 32.17
N LYS A 293 18.10 -11.69 31.66
CA LYS A 293 18.98 -11.78 30.48
C LYS A 293 18.16 -12.23 29.30
N ILE A 294 18.10 -11.41 28.25
CA ILE A 294 17.32 -11.69 27.04
C ILE A 294 18.24 -12.08 25.87
N LEU A 295 18.83 -11.11 25.23
CA LEU A 295 19.74 -11.34 24.11
C LEU A 295 20.82 -10.27 24.14
N LYS A 296 22.06 -10.69 24.13
CA LYS A 296 23.22 -9.78 24.17
C LYS A 296 24.15 -10.09 23.00
N LEU A 297 24.32 -9.13 22.14
CA LEU A 297 25.20 -9.14 20.98
C LEU A 297 26.46 -8.34 21.37
N LYS A 298 27.66 -8.97 21.32
CA LYS A 298 28.92 -8.31 21.67
C LYS A 298 29.90 -8.36 20.49
N HIS A 299 30.18 -7.19 19.92
CA HIS A 299 31.18 -6.99 18.86
C HIS A 299 31.05 -8.02 17.72
N ILE A 300 29.82 -8.33 17.32
CA ILE A 300 29.57 -9.33 16.29
C ILE A 300 30.02 -8.82 14.92
N LYS A 301 30.72 -9.69 14.18
CA LYS A 301 31.19 -9.42 12.83
C LYS A 301 30.80 -10.55 11.90
N LYS A 302 30.47 -10.21 10.63
CA LYS A 302 30.17 -11.20 9.59
C LYS A 302 30.59 -10.68 8.23
N THR A 303 31.34 -11.50 7.49
CA THR A 303 31.81 -11.21 6.14
C THR A 303 31.54 -12.42 5.23
N PHE A 304 31.13 -12.19 4.06
CA PHE A 304 31.06 -13.24 3.03
C PHE A 304 31.92 -12.82 1.84
N UNK A 305 32.89 -13.53 1.64
CA UNK A 305 33.68 -13.26 0.63
C UNK A 305 34.27 -11.92 0.68
N THR A 306 33.89 -11.16 -0.13
CA THR A 306 34.35 -9.78 -0.24
C THR A 306 33.39 -8.78 0.40
N LYS A 307 32.20 -9.21 0.77
CA LYS A 307 31.13 -8.33 1.26
C LYS A 307 31.04 -8.39 2.78
N THR A 308 31.28 -7.26 3.43
CA THR A 308 31.07 -7.11 4.88
C THR A 308 29.58 -6.89 5.16
N ILE A 309 28.95 -7.80 5.90
CA ILE A 309 27.55 -7.71 6.32
C ILE A 309 27.44 -6.95 7.64
N LEU A 310 28.35 -7.24 8.59
CA LEU A 310 28.47 -6.55 9.86
C LEU A 310 29.94 -6.33 10.16
N ALA A 311 30.31 -5.08 10.40
CA ALA A 311 31.70 -4.69 10.68
C ALA A 311 32.01 -4.79 12.18
N ASP A 312 31.14 -4.26 13.01
CA ASP A 312 31.22 -4.32 14.49
C ASP A 312 29.86 -3.87 15.04
N PHE A 313 29.14 -4.77 15.67
CA PHE A 313 27.83 -4.45 16.22
C PHE A 313 27.67 -5.01 17.63
N SER A 314 27.23 -4.16 18.55
CA SER A 314 26.92 -4.53 19.93
C SER A 314 25.55 -3.97 20.31
N HIS A 315 24.70 -4.82 20.91
CA HIS A 315 23.41 -4.41 21.44
C HIS A 315 22.99 -5.39 22.54
N GLU A 316 22.30 -4.88 23.55
CA GLU A 316 21.73 -5.66 24.64
C GLU A 316 20.22 -5.38 24.72
N PHE A 317 19.43 -6.41 24.46
CA PHE A 317 17.96 -6.30 24.40
C PHE A 317 17.36 -6.09 25.78
N CYS A 318 16.48 -5.10 25.89
CA CYS A 318 15.66 -4.81 27.05
C CYS A 318 14.28 -5.47 26.97
N HIS A 319 13.57 -5.54 28.10
CA HIS A 319 12.21 -6.08 28.14
C HIS A 319 11.24 -5.28 27.25
N ASN A 320 10.45 -5.98 26.47
CA ASN A 320 9.43 -5.42 25.57
C ASN A 320 10.00 -4.48 24.49
N GLU A 321 11.28 -4.58 24.19
CA GLU A 321 11.94 -3.76 23.18
C GLU A 321 11.47 -4.13 21.78
N ARG A 322 11.17 -3.14 20.96
CA ARG A 322 10.60 -3.29 19.61
C ARG A 322 11.47 -2.59 18.59
N ILE A 323 12.20 -3.36 17.82
CA ILE A 323 13.21 -2.86 16.88
C ILE A 323 12.75 -3.06 15.44
N GLY A 324 12.78 -1.97 14.66
CA GLY A 324 12.59 -2.01 13.22
C GLY A 324 13.92 -2.12 12.49
N ILE A 325 14.04 -2.97 11.47
CA ILE A 325 15.24 -3.07 10.63
C ILE A 325 14.93 -2.46 9.26
N ILE A 326 15.75 -1.50 8.95
CA ILE A 326 15.68 -0.82 7.65
C ILE A 326 16.97 -1.08 6.87
N UNK A 327 16.89 -1.32 5.68
CA UNK A 327 17.99 -1.52 4.84
C UNK A 327 17.62 -1.59 3.41
N LYS A 328 18.54 -1.51 2.67
CA LYS A 328 18.30 -1.83 1.23
C LYS A 328 18.28 -3.33 1.01
N ASN A 329 17.67 -3.77 -0.07
CA ASN A 329 17.64 -5.19 -0.40
C ASN A 329 19.07 -5.72 -0.64
N GLY A 330 19.35 -6.94 -0.17
CA GLY A 330 20.65 -7.62 -0.32
C GLY A 330 21.78 -7.13 0.62
N VAL A 331 21.50 -6.27 1.58
CA VAL A 331 22.54 -5.75 2.51
C VAL A 331 22.87 -6.73 3.64
N GLY A 332 21.98 -7.69 3.96
CA GLY A 332 22.29 -8.71 4.98
C GLY A 332 21.25 -8.85 6.09
N LYS A 333 20.04 -8.34 5.92
CA LYS A 333 18.93 -8.46 6.90
C LYS A 333 18.69 -9.92 7.34
N SER A 334 18.51 -10.81 6.38
CA SER A 334 18.26 -12.23 6.64
C SER A 334 19.45 -12.93 7.29
N THR A 335 20.68 -12.51 6.95
CA THR A 335 21.90 -13.02 7.59
C THR A 335 21.95 -12.62 9.07
N PHE A 336 21.61 -11.37 9.38
CA PHE A 336 21.53 -10.88 10.76
C PHE A 336 20.51 -11.67 11.58
N VAL A 337 19.35 -11.94 11.03
CA VAL A 337 18.31 -12.77 11.68
C VAL A 337 18.83 -14.19 11.93
N ARG A 338 19.47 -14.82 10.94
CA ARG A 338 20.02 -16.18 11.07
C ARG A 338 21.13 -16.26 12.13
N MET A 339 21.93 -15.20 12.29
CA MET A 339 22.93 -15.13 13.36
C MET A 339 22.25 -15.07 14.75
N ILE A 340 21.20 -14.29 14.92
CA ILE A 340 20.41 -14.23 16.17
C ILE A 340 19.80 -15.60 16.50
N LEU A 341 19.34 -16.33 15.50
CA LEU A 341 18.74 -17.67 15.66
C LEU A 341 19.80 -18.78 15.78
N GLU A 342 21.08 -18.44 15.76
CA GLU A 342 22.21 -19.38 15.81
C GLU A 342 22.23 -20.35 14.60
N GLU A 343 21.52 -20.04 13.52
CA GLU A 343 21.52 -20.79 12.25
C GLU A 343 22.77 -20.48 11.40
N GLU A 344 23.38 -19.31 11.61
CA GLU A 344 24.56 -18.85 10.90
C GLU A 344 25.61 -18.42 11.93
N PRO A 345 26.81 -19.01 11.93
CA PRO A 345 27.83 -18.62 12.90
C PRO A 345 28.39 -17.21 12.63
N VAL A 346 28.69 -16.47 13.69
CA VAL A 346 29.40 -15.19 13.61
C VAL A 346 30.92 -15.44 13.41
N ASP A 347 31.59 -14.54 12.72
CA ASP A 347 33.04 -14.64 12.48
C ASP A 347 33.84 -14.23 13.71
N SER A 348 33.28 -13.35 14.54
CA SER A 348 33.88 -12.95 15.81
C SER A 348 32.84 -12.47 16.81
N UNK A 349 33.08 -12.59 18.06
CA UNK A 349 32.29 -12.16 19.07
C UNK A 349 31.35 -13.24 19.46
N THR A 350 30.56 -12.75 20.34
CA THR A 350 29.64 -13.71 20.94
C THR A 350 28.19 -13.21 20.96
N ILE A 351 27.27 -14.13 20.72
CA ILE A 351 25.83 -13.94 20.94
C ILE A 351 25.50 -14.73 22.22
N GLN A 352 24.85 -14.08 23.18
CA GLN A 352 24.45 -14.69 24.45
C GLN A 352 22.92 -14.63 24.54
N THR A 353 22.29 -15.77 24.45
CA THR A 353 20.84 -15.93 24.55
C THR A 353 20.45 -16.33 25.97
N GLY A 354 19.45 -15.70 26.53
CA GLY A 354 18.91 -16.04 27.85
C GLY A 354 18.13 -17.37 27.82
N GLU A 355 18.25 -18.17 28.88
CA GLU A 355 17.65 -19.50 28.99
C GLU A 355 16.11 -19.50 28.86
N THR A 356 15.46 -18.38 29.15
CA THR A 356 13.99 -18.25 29.10
C THR A 356 13.48 -17.78 27.73
N VAL A 357 14.38 -17.44 26.79
CA VAL A 357 14.02 -16.89 25.49
C VAL A 357 13.45 -18.00 24.58
N VAL A 358 12.28 -17.75 24.04
CA VAL A 358 11.62 -18.61 23.04
C VAL A 358 11.41 -17.80 21.79
N PHE A 359 12.28 -18.07 20.85
CA PHE A 359 12.21 -17.39 19.54
C PHE A 359 11.08 -17.95 18.65
N UNK A 360 10.47 -17.14 17.74
CA UNK A 360 9.69 -17.48 16.73
C UNK A 360 10.04 -16.63 15.60
N HIS A 361 10.23 -17.16 14.63
CA HIS A 361 10.61 -16.44 13.39
C HIS A 361 9.56 -16.64 12.29
N TYR A 362 8.93 -15.56 11.81
CA TYR A 362 8.05 -15.52 10.65
C TYR A 362 8.90 -15.17 9.41
N GLN A 363 9.01 -16.12 8.48
CA GLN A 363 9.77 -15.96 7.23
C GLN A 363 8.84 -15.78 6.03
N GLN A 364 9.27 -14.96 5.08
CA GLN A 364 8.60 -14.80 3.80
C GLN A 364 8.91 -15.99 2.85
N LYS A 365 8.44 -17.18 3.21
CA LYS A 365 8.57 -18.38 2.37
C LYS A 365 7.19 -18.92 2.00
N GLU A 366 7.10 -19.60 0.88
CA GLU A 366 5.89 -20.36 0.55
C GLU A 366 5.65 -21.42 1.61
N VAL A 367 4.46 -21.41 2.16
CA VAL A 367 4.06 -22.36 3.19
C VAL A 367 3.18 -23.43 2.57
N HIS A 368 3.66 -24.67 2.64
CA HIS A 368 2.89 -25.84 2.26
C HIS A 368 2.36 -26.52 3.52
N PHE A 369 1.06 -26.60 3.60
CA PHE A 369 0.39 -27.34 4.67
C PHE A 369 0.07 -28.75 4.17
N PRO A 370 0.05 -29.74 5.06
CA PRO A 370 -0.39 -31.10 4.69
C PRO A 370 -1.82 -31.09 4.12
N GLU A 371 -2.02 -31.86 3.08
CA GLU A 371 -3.29 -31.93 2.33
C GLU A 371 -4.46 -32.45 3.18
N ASP A 372 -4.15 -33.29 4.16
CA ASP A 372 -5.12 -33.94 5.04
C ASP A 372 -5.53 -33.12 6.28
N LYS A 373 -4.90 -31.97 6.51
CA LYS A 373 -5.15 -31.17 7.75
C LYS A 373 -6.08 -30.00 7.51
N ARG A 374 -7.03 -29.86 8.43
CA ARG A 374 -7.93 -28.70 8.52
C ARG A 374 -7.24 -27.56 9.28
N VAL A 375 -7.78 -26.37 9.15
CA VAL A 375 -7.30 -25.17 9.87
C VAL A 375 -7.24 -25.44 11.39
N THR A 376 -8.29 -26.06 11.96
CA THR A 376 -8.36 -26.44 13.39
C THR A 376 -7.35 -27.51 13.82
N ASP A 377 -6.88 -28.33 12.89
CA ASP A 377 -5.88 -29.37 13.18
C ASP A 377 -4.47 -28.78 13.27
N ILE A 378 -4.28 -27.59 12.69
CA ILE A 378 -3.01 -26.86 12.64
C ILE A 378 -2.93 -25.86 13.78
N VAL A 379 -3.99 -25.08 13.97
CA VAL A 379 -4.10 -24.10 15.06
C VAL A 379 -5.27 -24.49 15.96
N HIS A 380 -4.95 -24.91 17.19
CA HIS A 380 -5.94 -25.46 18.12
C HIS A 380 -6.73 -24.38 18.87
N ASP A 381 -6.20 -23.17 18.95
CA ASP A 381 -6.85 -22.05 19.62
C ASP A 381 -7.90 -21.41 18.69
N ARG A 382 -9.16 -21.76 18.91
CA ARG A 382 -10.30 -21.24 18.12
C ARG A 382 -10.48 -19.73 18.27
N HIS A 383 -10.19 -19.21 19.45
CA HIS A 383 -10.30 -17.75 19.70
C HIS A 383 -9.26 -16.99 18.87
N LEU A 384 -8.02 -17.49 18.84
CA LEU A 384 -6.95 -16.93 18.01
C LEU A 384 -7.31 -17.02 16.51
N LEU A 385 -7.92 -18.12 16.08
CA LEU A 385 -8.41 -18.29 14.70
C LEU A 385 -9.46 -17.22 14.33
N GLU A 386 -10.44 -17.00 15.22
CA GLU A 386 -11.50 -15.99 15.00
C GLU A 386 -10.93 -14.58 14.93
N GLN A 387 -10.00 -14.25 15.82
CA GLN A 387 -9.32 -12.96 15.85
C GLN A 387 -8.59 -12.67 14.51
N PHE A 388 -7.96 -13.68 13.94
CA PHE A 388 -7.26 -13.58 12.65
C PHE A 388 -8.17 -13.92 11.45
N LEU A 389 -9.47 -13.65 11.60
CA LEU A 389 -10.45 -13.69 10.50
C LEU A 389 -10.65 -15.10 9.89
N PHE A 390 -10.58 -16.14 10.74
CA PHE A 390 -11.04 -17.48 10.40
C PHE A 390 -12.37 -17.76 11.13
N PRO A 391 -13.50 -17.41 10.54
CA PRO A 391 -14.80 -17.66 11.16
C PRO A 391 -15.08 -19.17 11.29
N PRO A 392 -16.00 -19.59 12.18
CA PRO A 392 -16.23 -21.01 12.45
C PRO A 392 -16.45 -21.90 11.23
N ASN A 393 -17.10 -21.38 10.19
CA ASN A 393 -17.32 -22.12 8.94
C ASN A 393 -16.03 -22.37 8.14
N GLN A 394 -15.03 -21.47 8.24
CA GLN A 394 -13.73 -21.64 7.58
C GLN A 394 -12.75 -22.48 8.39
N GLN A 395 -12.95 -22.61 9.70
CA GLN A 395 -12.06 -23.37 10.59
C GLN A 395 -12.00 -24.87 10.25
N HIS A 396 -13.02 -25.39 9.58
CA HIS A 396 -13.11 -26.80 9.20
C HIS A 396 -12.70 -27.09 7.74
N VAL A 397 -12.27 -26.05 7.01
CA VAL A 397 -11.76 -26.17 5.64
C VAL A 397 -10.35 -26.78 5.69
N PHE A 398 -10.01 -27.60 4.71
CA PHE A 398 -8.65 -28.13 4.54
C PHE A 398 -7.68 -26.98 4.20
N ALA A 399 -6.52 -26.99 4.81
CA ALA A 399 -5.54 -25.90 4.69
C ALA A 399 -5.02 -25.73 3.25
N GLU A 400 -4.98 -26.78 2.47
CA GLU A 400 -4.60 -26.73 1.04
C GLU A 400 -5.56 -25.87 0.19
N ASN A 401 -6.83 -25.83 0.55
CA ASN A 401 -7.89 -25.13 -0.19
C ASN A 401 -7.97 -23.63 0.16
N LEU A 402 -7.15 -23.16 1.06
CA LEU A 402 -7.05 -21.76 1.43
C LEU A 402 -6.36 -20.95 0.31
N SER A 403 -6.78 -19.72 0.12
CA SER A 403 -6.08 -18.75 -0.73
C SER A 403 -4.68 -18.44 -0.18
N GLY A 404 -3.79 -17.91 -1.02
CA GLY A 404 -2.42 -17.56 -0.61
C GLY A 404 -2.37 -16.66 0.62
N GLY A 405 -3.21 -15.64 0.68
CA GLY A 405 -3.30 -14.75 1.84
C GLY A 405 -3.81 -15.45 3.11
N GLU A 406 -4.80 -16.35 2.97
CA GLU A 406 -5.29 -17.17 4.10
C GLU A 406 -4.21 -18.14 4.58
N LYS A 407 -3.45 -18.77 3.69
CA LYS A 407 -2.31 -19.63 4.04
C LYS A 407 -1.26 -18.86 4.86
N ARG A 408 -0.96 -17.62 4.47
CA ARG A 408 -0.01 -16.77 5.19
C ARG A 408 -0.53 -16.38 6.58
N ARG A 409 -1.82 -16.04 6.69
CA ARG A 409 -2.45 -15.81 8.00
C ARG A 409 -2.38 -17.05 8.89
N LEU A 410 -2.68 -18.21 8.33
CA LEU A 410 -2.60 -19.48 9.07
C LEU A 410 -1.16 -19.76 9.52
N HIS A 411 -0.18 -19.51 8.67
CA HIS A 411 1.25 -19.67 9.02
C HIS A 411 1.65 -18.73 10.18
N LEU A 412 1.23 -17.48 10.11
CA LEU A 412 1.47 -16.53 11.22
C LEU A 412 0.89 -17.08 12.53
N LEU A 413 -0.33 -17.63 12.48
CA LEU A 413 -0.99 -18.23 13.64
C LEU A 413 -0.25 -19.45 14.18
N THR A 414 0.36 -20.28 13.34
CA THR A 414 1.17 -21.43 13.79
C THR A 414 2.39 -20.99 14.61
N ILE A 415 2.90 -19.80 14.32
CA ILE A 415 4.01 -19.21 15.05
C ILE A 415 3.52 -18.65 16.40
N LEU A 416 2.43 -17.88 16.36
CA LEU A 416 1.89 -17.19 17.54
C LEU A 416 1.32 -18.14 18.59
N GLN A 417 0.73 -19.28 18.21
CA GLN A 417 0.18 -20.25 19.15
C GLN A 417 1.23 -20.86 20.10
N ASN A 418 2.51 -20.79 19.74
CA ASN A 418 3.62 -21.28 20.58
C ASN A 418 3.98 -20.32 21.71
N ASN A 419 3.28 -19.20 21.83
CA ASN A 419 3.49 -18.17 22.85
C ASN A 419 4.96 -17.74 22.96
N PRO A 420 5.57 -17.28 21.83
CA PRO A 420 6.96 -16.79 21.89
C PRO A 420 7.05 -15.55 22.79
N ASN A 421 8.23 -15.33 23.35
CA ASN A 421 8.53 -14.08 24.07
C ASN A 421 9.61 -13.24 23.35
N PHE A 422 10.12 -13.76 22.23
CA PHE A 422 10.98 -13.01 21.30
C PHE A 422 10.52 -13.33 19.87
N LEU A 423 9.93 -12.35 19.21
CA LEU A 423 9.31 -12.53 17.90
C LEU A 423 10.11 -11.79 16.83
N ILE A 424 10.44 -12.48 15.75
CA ILE A 424 11.13 -11.91 14.58
C ILE A 424 10.17 -12.03 13.40
N LEU A 425 9.83 -10.89 12.78
CA LEU A 425 8.91 -10.81 11.64
C LEU A 425 9.65 -10.30 10.41
N ASP A 426 9.82 -11.16 9.40
CA ASP A 426 10.48 -10.80 8.13
C ASP A 426 9.41 -10.56 7.06
N GLU A 427 9.19 -9.29 6.72
CA GLU A 427 8.19 -8.79 5.76
C GLU A 427 6.77 -9.32 6.05
N PRO A 428 6.24 -9.15 7.27
CA PRO A 428 4.95 -9.73 7.64
C PRO A 428 3.76 -9.08 6.93
N THR A 429 3.91 -7.89 6.39
CA THR A 429 2.83 -7.14 5.72
C THR A 429 2.65 -7.55 4.26
N ASN A 430 3.66 -8.19 3.65
CA ASN A 430 3.59 -8.60 2.24
C ASN A 430 2.44 -9.60 2.01
N ASP A 431 1.65 -9.32 0.99
CA ASP A 431 0.50 -10.15 0.53
C ASP A 431 -0.63 -10.30 1.58
N LEU A 432 -0.58 -9.55 2.69
CA LEU A 432 -1.71 -9.41 3.60
C LEU A 432 -2.59 -8.23 3.15
N ASP A 433 -3.89 -8.37 3.28
CA ASP A 433 -4.81 -7.26 3.01
C ASP A 433 -4.84 -6.26 4.19
N LEU A 434 -5.30 -5.04 3.94
CA LEU A 434 -5.33 -3.94 4.91
C LEU A 434 -6.07 -4.31 6.21
N VAL A 435 -7.10 -5.17 6.13
CA VAL A 435 -7.84 -5.63 7.31
C VAL A 435 -6.97 -6.56 8.17
N THR A 436 -6.30 -7.50 7.52
CA THR A 436 -5.38 -8.45 8.19
C THR A 436 -4.17 -7.72 8.81
N ILE A 437 -3.62 -6.75 8.11
CA ILE A 437 -2.54 -5.90 8.64
C ILE A 437 -3.01 -5.18 9.92
N GLY A 438 -4.23 -4.63 9.91
CA GLY A 438 -4.81 -3.99 11.10
C GLY A 438 -4.93 -4.96 12.29
N VAL A 439 -5.39 -6.19 12.05
CA VAL A 439 -5.47 -7.24 13.10
C VAL A 439 -4.08 -7.57 13.65
N LEU A 440 -3.08 -7.71 12.77
CA LEU A 440 -1.70 -7.97 13.17
C LEU A 440 -1.13 -6.81 14.01
N GLU A 441 -1.39 -5.58 13.63
CA GLU A 441 -0.99 -4.39 14.39
C GLU A 441 -1.59 -4.40 15.80
N ASP A 442 -2.90 -4.60 15.90
CA ASP A 442 -3.61 -4.63 17.19
C ASP A 442 -3.05 -5.76 18.08
N PHE A 443 -2.74 -6.92 17.50
CA PHE A 443 -2.08 -8.02 18.20
C PHE A 443 -0.69 -7.59 18.73
N LEU A 444 0.14 -7.02 17.85
CA LEU A 444 1.51 -6.63 18.21
C LEU A 444 1.55 -5.48 19.22
N MET A 445 0.58 -4.56 19.17
CA MET A 445 0.45 -3.51 20.20
C MET A 445 0.22 -4.09 21.59
N GLY A 446 -0.52 -5.19 21.69
CA GLY A 446 -0.76 -5.90 22.95
C GLY A 446 0.32 -6.90 23.35
N TYR A 447 1.28 -7.19 22.47
CA TYR A 447 2.30 -8.22 22.70
C TYR A 447 3.34 -7.78 23.74
N LYS A 448 3.58 -8.64 24.74
CA LYS A 448 4.50 -8.37 25.87
C LYS A 448 5.80 -9.19 25.75
N GLY A 449 6.49 -9.01 24.68
CA GLY A 449 7.80 -9.65 24.43
C GLY A 449 8.67 -8.77 23.56
N CYS A 450 9.89 -9.20 23.33
CA CYS A 450 10.79 -8.50 22.42
C CYS A 450 10.39 -8.76 20.96
N LEU A 451 10.54 -7.75 20.12
CA LEU A 451 10.10 -7.78 18.74
C LEU A 451 11.18 -7.21 17.82
N ILE A 452 11.53 -7.97 16.78
CA ILE A 452 12.28 -7.46 15.64
C ILE A 452 11.36 -7.52 14.42
N VAL A 453 11.21 -6.37 13.74
CA VAL A 453 10.41 -6.26 12.53
C VAL A 453 11.30 -5.81 11.37
N ILE A 454 11.25 -6.57 10.29
CA ILE A 454 11.82 -6.18 8.99
C ILE A 454 10.63 -5.90 8.09
N SER A 455 10.45 -4.67 7.66
CA SER A 455 9.34 -4.31 6.77
C SER A 455 9.65 -3.08 5.91
N HIS A 456 9.03 -3.04 4.75
CA HIS A 456 8.99 -1.87 3.88
C HIS A 456 7.67 -1.07 4.05
N ASP A 457 6.77 -1.52 4.91
CA ASP A 457 5.56 -0.77 5.29
C ASP A 457 5.93 0.25 6.38
N ARG A 458 6.04 1.50 5.96
CA ARG A 458 6.38 2.65 6.83
C ARG A 458 5.36 2.86 7.95
N PHE A 459 4.09 2.73 7.63
CA PHE A 459 2.99 2.89 8.59
C PHE A 459 3.05 1.84 9.70
N PHE A 460 3.33 0.60 9.30
CA PHE A 460 3.52 -0.52 10.21
C PHE A 460 4.73 -0.29 11.13
N MET A 461 5.84 0.15 10.57
CA MET A 461 7.07 0.45 11.31
C MET A 461 6.83 1.55 12.35
N ASP A 462 6.26 2.70 11.93
CA ASP A 462 5.99 3.84 12.82
C ASP A 462 5.04 3.49 13.98
N LYS A 463 4.09 2.55 13.74
CA LYS A 463 3.10 2.15 14.74
C LYS A 463 3.64 1.12 15.74
N ILE A 464 4.52 0.22 15.29
CA ILE A 464 4.88 -0.98 16.05
C ILE A 464 6.27 -0.89 16.71
N THR A 465 7.22 -0.12 16.13
CA THR A 465 8.61 -0.10 16.60
C THR A 465 8.94 1.13 17.43
N ASP A 466 9.80 0.95 18.42
CA ASP A 466 10.27 2.02 19.31
C ASP A 466 11.54 2.68 18.77
N HIS A 467 12.37 1.93 18.04
CA HIS A 467 13.58 2.42 17.41
C HIS A 467 14.02 1.54 16.23
N LEU A 468 15.03 1.99 15.47
CA LEU A 468 15.40 1.42 14.18
C LEU A 468 16.88 1.02 14.16
N PHE A 469 17.18 -0.16 13.62
CA PHE A 469 18.52 -0.54 13.17
C PHE A 469 18.63 -0.26 11.67
N ILE A 470 19.47 0.69 11.32
CA ILE A 470 19.67 1.14 9.93
C ILE A 470 20.98 0.54 9.43
N PHE A 471 20.89 -0.41 8.50
CA PHE A 471 22.02 -1.06 7.85
C PHE A 471 22.54 -0.17 6.73
N GLU A 472 23.77 0.28 6.93
CA GLU A 472 24.48 1.11 5.94
C GLU A 472 25.48 0.30 5.14
N UNK A 473 26.07 0.79 4.31
CA UNK A 473 27.02 0.18 3.50
C UNK A 473 28.20 -0.25 4.31
N GLU A 474 28.90 -1.02 3.90
CA GLU A 474 30.14 -1.52 4.52
C GLU A 474 29.95 -2.18 5.91
N GLY A 475 28.72 -2.62 6.19
CA GLY A 475 28.41 -3.38 7.41
C GLY A 475 28.24 -2.54 8.67
N ALA A 476 28.12 -1.24 8.54
CA ALA A 476 27.80 -0.37 9.68
C ALA A 476 26.30 -0.46 9.98
N VAL A 477 25.94 -0.56 11.26
CA VAL A 477 24.55 -0.53 11.73
C VAL A 477 24.41 0.63 12.72
N LYS A 478 23.49 1.52 12.45
CA LYS A 478 23.14 2.62 13.35
C LYS A 478 21.89 2.30 14.13
N ASP A 479 21.92 2.47 15.43
CA ASP A 479 20.75 2.47 16.31
C ASP A 479 20.16 3.91 16.30
N TYR A 480 18.93 4.06 15.79
CA TYR A 480 18.22 5.34 15.69
C TYR A 480 16.92 5.26 16.50
N ARG A 481 16.92 6.02 17.58
CA ARG A 481 15.79 6.05 18.51
C ARG A 481 14.69 7.05 18.09
N UNK A 482 13.93 6.71 17.06
CA UNK A 482 12.88 7.46 16.55
C UNK A 482 12.07 6.61 15.62
N THR A 483 11.12 7.22 15.28
CA THR A 483 10.30 6.57 14.27
C THR A 483 10.92 6.65 12.87
N TYR A 484 10.40 5.85 11.94
CA TYR A 484 10.84 5.89 10.52
C TYR A 484 10.59 7.28 9.89
N SER A 485 9.44 7.86 10.19
CA SER A 485 9.08 9.19 9.67
C SER A 485 10.07 10.27 10.12
N GLU A 486 10.41 10.30 11.40
CA GLU A 486 11.42 11.22 11.95
C GLU A 486 12.81 11.01 11.35
N TYR A 487 13.23 9.75 11.20
CA TYR A 487 14.49 9.40 10.54
C TYR A 487 14.58 10.00 9.13
N LYS A 488 13.49 9.87 8.37
CA LYS A 488 13.44 10.37 6.99
C LYS A 488 13.49 11.90 6.92
N GLU A 489 12.80 12.59 7.78
CA GLU A 489 12.83 14.06 7.85
C GLU A 489 14.27 14.57 8.09
N GLU A 490 14.95 14.02 9.10
CA GLU A 490 16.35 14.34 9.37
C GLU A 490 17.30 14.04 8.20
N PHE A 491 17.07 12.91 7.53
CA PHE A 491 17.93 12.47 6.43
C PHE A 491 17.75 13.36 5.20
N THR A 492 16.54 13.77 4.91
CA THR A 492 16.22 14.68 3.80
C THR A 492 16.86 16.04 4.05
N GLU A 493 16.73 16.61 5.24
CA GLU A 493 17.35 17.88 5.62
C GLU A 493 18.88 17.86 5.53
N LYS A 494 19.50 16.72 5.89
CA LYS A 494 20.96 16.55 5.83
C LYS A 494 21.46 16.39 4.40
N SER A 495 20.68 15.77 3.51
CA SER A 495 21.05 15.62 2.10
C SER A 495 20.99 16.98 1.39
N ASP A 496 19.98 17.79 1.66
CA ASP A 496 19.83 19.12 1.09
C ASP A 496 20.96 20.05 1.54
N LYS A 497 21.32 20.01 2.83
CA LYS A 497 22.46 20.77 3.40
C LYS A 497 23.84 20.31 2.88
N LYS A 498 23.99 19.03 2.47
CA LYS A 498 25.25 18.53 1.86
C LYS A 498 25.39 18.99 0.42
N THR A 499 24.29 19.04 -0.32
CA THR A 499 24.29 19.52 -1.70
C THR A 499 24.66 21.02 -1.75
N GLU A 500 24.16 21.83 -0.81
CA GLU A 500 24.51 23.25 -0.68
C GLU A 500 25.99 23.47 -0.29
N LYS A 501 26.59 22.56 0.50
CA LYS A 501 28.00 22.68 0.92
C LYS A 501 29.01 22.20 -0.12
N SER A 502 28.65 21.28 -1.01
CA SER A 502 29.52 20.79 -2.08
C SER A 502 29.63 21.80 -3.23
N GLU A 503 28.64 22.67 -3.41
CA GLU A 503 28.70 23.74 -4.42
C GLU A 503 29.55 24.95 -4.00
N LYS A 504 29.93 25.06 -2.72
CA LYS A 504 30.69 26.22 -2.17
C LYS A 504 32.22 26.01 -2.10
N LYS A 505 32.78 24.89 -2.59
CA LYS A 505 34.23 24.65 -2.55
C LYS A 505 34.81 24.33 -3.93
N LEU A 506 35.01 25.37 -4.74
CA LEU A 506 35.93 25.33 -5.87
C LEU A 506 36.81 26.59 -5.84
N PRO A 507 38.16 26.47 -5.81
CA PRO A 507 39.03 27.64 -5.80
C PRO A 507 39.10 28.29 -7.17
N ALA A 508 39.07 29.61 -7.17
CA ALA A 508 39.22 30.44 -8.37
C ALA A 508 40.68 30.52 -8.77
N THR A 509 41.05 29.94 -9.90
CA THR A 509 42.26 30.34 -10.63
C THR A 509 42.11 30.09 -12.12
N GLY A 510 42.40 31.08 -12.91
CA GLY A 510 42.89 30.96 -14.30
C GLY A 510 41.91 31.24 -15.42
N LYS A 511 42.13 32.37 -16.04
CA LYS A 511 41.52 32.77 -17.32
C LYS A 511 41.86 31.76 -18.44
N ASP A 512 40.89 31.35 -19.21
CA ASP A 512 40.95 31.55 -20.67
C ASP A 512 39.66 31.14 -21.40
N ARG A 513 39.54 31.69 -22.59
CA ARG A 513 38.35 31.77 -23.47
C ARG A 513 37.94 30.43 -24.09
N GLY A 514 36.65 30.25 -24.31
CA GLY A 514 36.12 29.32 -25.33
C GLY A 514 34.77 28.71 -25.02
N ASP A 515 33.77 29.26 -25.67
CA ASP A 515 32.44 28.71 -26.06
C ASP A 515 31.60 27.79 -25.15
N SER A 516 30.56 28.41 -24.73
CA SER A 516 29.15 28.02 -24.52
C SER A 516 28.74 26.54 -24.42
N ILE A 517 28.27 26.14 -23.25
CA ILE A 517 27.09 25.27 -23.03
C ILE A 517 26.43 25.74 -21.74
N SER A 518 25.11 25.87 -21.82
CA SER A 518 24.22 26.54 -20.86
C SER A 518 24.40 26.17 -19.40
N ALA A 519 24.80 27.13 -18.60
CA ALA A 519 24.66 27.12 -17.15
C ALA A 519 23.21 27.52 -16.79
N LYS A 520 22.59 26.81 -15.84
CA LYS A 520 21.33 27.25 -15.19
C LYS A 520 21.57 28.64 -14.61
N SER A 521 20.89 29.62 -15.14
CA SER A 521 21.01 31.01 -14.68
C SER A 521 20.29 31.19 -13.36
N LYS A 522 20.96 31.68 -12.35
CA LYS A 522 20.32 32.18 -11.12
C LYS A 522 19.27 33.21 -11.48
N LEU A 523 18.13 33.17 -10.79
CA LEU A 523 17.04 34.11 -10.96
C LEU A 523 17.57 35.56 -10.98
N SER A 524 17.17 36.28 -12.00
CA SER A 524 17.39 37.73 -12.11
C SER A 524 16.67 38.47 -10.95
N TYR A 525 17.15 39.60 -10.55
CA TYR A 525 16.51 40.46 -9.56
C TYR A 525 15.03 40.73 -9.88
N MET A 526 14.70 40.87 -11.16
CA MET A 526 13.32 41.04 -11.64
C MET A 526 12.47 39.79 -11.40
N GLU A 527 13.03 38.58 -11.65
CA GLU A 527 12.34 37.32 -11.44
C GLU A 527 12.09 37.03 -9.96
N LYS A 528 13.02 37.41 -9.07
CA LYS A 528 12.81 37.30 -7.60
C LYS A 528 11.67 38.18 -7.13
N ARG A 529 11.61 39.41 -7.65
CA ARG A 529 10.53 40.34 -7.35
C ARG A 529 9.19 39.85 -7.90
N GLU A 530 9.19 39.22 -9.08
CA GLU A 530 8.02 38.59 -9.66
C GLU A 530 7.54 37.42 -8.77
N LEU A 531 8.46 36.58 -8.26
CA LEU A 531 8.16 35.48 -7.36
C LEU A 531 7.51 35.94 -6.04
N ASP A 532 8.06 36.98 -5.41
CA ASP A 532 7.48 37.59 -4.19
C ASP A 532 6.08 38.18 -4.45
N GLN A 533 5.87 38.74 -5.65
CA GLN A 533 4.55 39.28 -6.02
C GLN A 533 3.55 38.16 -6.30
N LEU A 534 3.97 37.06 -6.95
CA LEU A 534 3.12 35.90 -7.22
C LEU A 534 2.62 35.27 -5.92
N ILE A 535 3.48 35.12 -4.91
CA ILE A 535 3.11 34.58 -3.60
C ILE A 535 1.98 35.44 -2.95
N LYS A 536 2.10 36.76 -3.00
CA LYS A 536 1.08 37.65 -2.46
C LYS A 536 -0.24 37.56 -3.23
N ASP A 537 -0.15 37.51 -4.55
CA ASP A 537 -1.32 37.43 -5.43
C ASP A 537 -2.06 36.09 -5.27
N ILE A 538 -1.33 34.97 -5.17
CA ILE A 538 -1.88 33.63 -4.91
C ILE A 538 -2.67 33.67 -3.58
N HIS A 539 -2.06 34.20 -2.51
CA HIS A 539 -2.70 34.27 -1.19
C HIS A 539 -3.99 35.13 -1.21
N VAL A 540 -4.02 36.22 -1.97
CA VAL A 540 -5.22 37.04 -2.13
C VAL A 540 -6.33 36.31 -2.87
N LEU A 541 -5.97 35.56 -3.94
CA LEU A 541 -6.93 34.79 -4.72
C LEU A 541 -7.46 33.59 -3.94
N GLU A 542 -6.63 32.92 -3.15
CA GLU A 542 -7.07 31.85 -2.24
C GLU A 542 -8.11 32.38 -1.22
N LYS A 543 -7.86 33.52 -0.61
CA LYS A 543 -8.81 34.12 0.32
C LYS A 543 -10.16 34.42 -0.35
N LYS A 544 -10.14 34.94 -1.56
CA LYS A 544 -11.37 35.22 -2.34
C LYS A 544 -12.12 33.93 -2.68
N ARG A 545 -11.38 32.88 -3.11
CA ARG A 545 -11.95 31.57 -3.36
C ARG A 545 -12.67 31.02 -2.11
N ASP A 546 -12.00 31.12 -0.96
CA ASP A 546 -12.52 30.62 0.31
C ASP A 546 -13.73 31.45 0.81
N GLU A 547 -13.75 32.74 0.55
CA GLU A 547 -14.92 33.61 0.82
C GLU A 547 -16.13 33.19 -0.03
N ILE A 548 -15.93 32.95 -1.33
CA ILE A 548 -17.02 32.49 -2.23
C ILE A 548 -17.50 31.11 -1.79
N ASN A 549 -16.60 30.20 -1.44
CA ASN A 549 -16.97 28.87 -0.95
C ASN A 549 -17.81 28.96 0.34
N ARG A 550 -17.46 29.85 1.28
CA ARG A 550 -18.25 30.10 2.49
C ARG A 550 -19.63 30.71 2.18
N LEU A 551 -19.72 31.51 1.12
CA LEU A 551 -21.03 32.01 0.68
C LEU A 551 -21.89 30.84 0.18
N PHE A 552 -21.33 29.91 -0.60
CA PHE A 552 -22.06 28.70 -1.08
C PHE A 552 -22.55 27.78 0.06
N GLU A 553 -21.92 27.82 1.23
CA GLU A 553 -22.36 27.04 2.41
C GLU A 553 -23.65 27.59 3.04
N ARG A 554 -24.08 28.81 2.68
CA ARG A 554 -25.32 29.42 3.18
C ARG A 554 -26.53 28.92 2.37
N SER A 555 -27.57 28.53 3.08
CA SER A 555 -28.79 27.97 2.45
C SER A 555 -29.74 29.00 1.84
N ASP A 556 -29.45 30.33 1.98
CA ASP A 556 -30.36 31.41 1.64
C ASP A 556 -29.96 32.23 0.40
N ILE A 557 -29.13 31.67 -0.49
CA ILE A 557 -28.64 32.43 -1.66
C ILE A 557 -29.68 32.35 -2.80
N PRO A 558 -30.07 33.49 -3.38
CA PRO A 558 -30.92 33.52 -4.58
C PRO A 558 -30.24 32.83 -5.77
N TYR A 559 -31.03 32.22 -6.64
CA TYR A 559 -30.54 31.45 -7.79
C TYR A 559 -29.65 32.27 -8.75
N ASP A 560 -29.99 33.56 -8.94
CA ASP A 560 -29.20 34.44 -9.82
C ASP A 560 -27.82 34.77 -9.23
N ASP A 561 -27.72 34.88 -7.91
CA ASP A 561 -26.45 35.12 -7.20
C ASP A 561 -25.55 33.85 -7.25
N ILE A 562 -26.12 32.65 -7.18
CA ILE A 562 -25.38 31.36 -7.33
C ILE A 562 -24.66 31.32 -8.68
N ARG A 563 -25.35 31.76 -9.74
CA ARG A 563 -24.79 31.79 -11.09
C ARG A 563 -23.60 32.76 -11.19
N THR A 564 -23.75 33.97 -10.68
CA THR A 564 -22.70 34.99 -10.72
C THR A 564 -21.48 34.59 -9.86
N LEU A 565 -21.71 34.05 -8.66
CA LEU A 565 -20.65 33.53 -7.78
C LEU A 565 -19.91 32.34 -8.41
N SER A 566 -20.63 31.46 -9.14
CA SER A 566 -20.02 30.33 -9.86
C SER A 566 -19.13 30.81 -11.02
N GLU A 567 -19.57 31.83 -11.75
CA GLU A 567 -18.77 32.45 -12.81
C GLU A 567 -17.52 33.14 -12.23
N GLU A 568 -17.63 33.83 -11.13
CA GLU A 568 -16.50 34.45 -10.41
C GLU A 568 -15.53 33.38 -9.89
N LEU A 569 -16.05 32.32 -9.33
CA LEU A 569 -15.22 31.19 -8.88
C LEU A 569 -14.41 30.57 -10.03
N UNK A 570 -14.89 30.52 -11.08
CA UNK A 570 -14.32 30.04 -12.19
C UNK A 570 -13.25 30.84 -12.70
N ILE A 571 -13.39 32.04 -12.59
CA ILE A 571 -12.35 32.98 -13.00
C ILE A 571 -11.17 32.95 -12.00
N ILE A 572 -11.49 32.98 -10.72
CA ILE A 572 -10.50 32.95 -9.62
C ILE A 572 -9.66 31.66 -9.69
N VAL A 573 -10.30 30.50 -9.89
CA VAL A 573 -9.60 29.21 -10.01
C VAL A 573 -8.63 29.22 -11.20
N ARG A 574 -9.07 29.74 -12.32
CA ARG A 574 -8.24 29.85 -13.53
C ARG A 574 -7.03 30.79 -13.31
N GLN A 575 -7.25 31.88 -12.62
CA GLN A 575 -6.18 32.83 -12.27
C GLN A 575 -5.19 32.19 -11.28
N LEU A 576 -5.68 31.43 -10.29
CA LEU A 576 -4.85 30.66 -9.36
C LEU A 576 -3.96 29.68 -10.12
N GLU A 577 -4.54 28.84 -10.97
CA GLU A 577 -3.78 27.86 -11.78
C GLU A 577 -2.66 28.51 -12.61
N GLN A 578 -2.94 29.65 -13.22
CA GLN A 578 -1.94 30.38 -14.02
C GLN A 578 -0.80 30.94 -13.15
N LYS A 579 -1.15 31.52 -11.99
CA LYS A 579 -0.15 32.12 -11.09
C LYS A 579 0.66 31.05 -10.35
N GLU A 580 0.04 29.93 -9.93
CA GLU A 580 0.72 28.78 -9.35
C GLU A 580 1.69 28.14 -10.35
N TYR A 581 1.27 28.01 -11.61
CA TYR A 581 2.15 27.49 -12.68
C TYR A 581 3.39 28.38 -12.84
N ARG A 582 3.19 29.69 -12.91
CA ARG A 582 4.29 30.66 -13.07
C ARG A 582 5.19 30.71 -11.83
N TRP A 583 4.60 30.65 -10.65
CA TRP A 583 5.34 30.56 -9.38
C TRP A 583 6.21 29.28 -9.37
N PHE A 584 5.65 28.14 -9.77
CA PHE A 584 6.37 26.87 -9.84
C PHE A 584 7.55 26.96 -10.84
N GLU A 585 7.34 27.54 -12.00
CA GLU A 585 8.37 27.72 -13.03
C GLU A 585 9.55 28.59 -12.52
N LEU A 586 9.26 29.61 -11.76
CA LEU A 586 10.29 30.49 -11.18
C LEU A 586 10.97 29.85 -9.96
N SER A 587 10.21 29.15 -9.10
CA SER A 587 10.77 28.47 -7.93
C SER A 587 11.68 27.30 -8.33
N ASP A 588 11.37 26.57 -9.41
CA ASP A 588 12.21 25.49 -9.95
C ASP A 588 13.57 26.02 -10.47
N ARG A 589 13.63 27.29 -10.87
CA ARG A 589 14.88 27.95 -11.28
C ARG A 589 15.65 28.51 -10.07
N GLU A 590 14.99 28.74 -8.94
CA GLU A 590 15.63 29.19 -7.71
C GLU A 590 16.32 28.04 -6.96
N MET A 591 15.81 26.81 -7.08
CA MET A 591 16.42 25.60 -6.56
C MET A 591 17.55 25.12 -7.47
#